data_919dfaf42f18827b6aec9a46e20e9ad6
#
_entry.id   919dfaf42f18827b6aec9a46e20e9ad6
#
_cell.length_a   1.000
_cell.length_b   1.000
_cell.length_c   1.000
_cell.angle_alpha   90.00
_cell.angle_beta   90.00
_cell.angle_gamma   90.00
#
_symmetry.space_group_name_H-M   'P 1'
#
loop_
_entity.id
_entity.type
_entity.pdbx_description
1 polymer ?
#
loop_
_entity_poly.entity_id
_entity_poly.type
_entity_poly.pdbx_seq_one_letter_code
_entity_poly.pdbx_strand_id
1 'polypeptide(L)'
;GNISDYNCHDIGSKKISKNLNTDEFLAYENVLCKKKKYMVNILAMGDVGSTLLLGLRLLGGDIIEAIGIFDINREVTHRFEMEMNQISYPFFSGDGCDEMESLEHMPAVKVLKEEEIFNCDVFLFCPSVMVPEVDKKATEDVRMVQYEGNKKLVEKYVKKAKENEFNGIFAVMSDPVDPLCQCAVNAGLNREKVRGFGLGVMNARALYHSMKNK
;
A
#
# COMPACT_ATOMS: atom_id res chain seq x y z
N GLY A 1 2.52 -21.80 -17.17
CA GLY A 1 3.96 -21.64 -17.15
C GLY A 1 4.48 -21.72 -15.72
N ASN A 2 5.65 -22.27 -15.54
CA ASN A 2 6.28 -22.37 -14.22
C ASN A 2 6.67 -20.97 -13.73
N ILE A 3 6.32 -20.62 -12.49
CA ILE A 3 6.69 -19.34 -11.86
C ILE A 3 8.22 -19.14 -11.81
N SER A 4 9.00 -20.23 -11.87
CA SER A 4 10.46 -20.20 -11.97
C SER A 4 10.99 -19.55 -13.26
N ASP A 5 10.15 -19.40 -14.28
CA ASP A 5 10.53 -18.80 -15.55
C ASP A 5 10.31 -17.28 -15.60
N TYR A 6 9.75 -16.69 -14.52
CA TYR A 6 9.52 -15.25 -14.41
C TYR A 6 10.67 -14.60 -13.63
N ASN A 7 11.68 -14.14 -14.34
CA ASN A 7 12.63 -13.19 -13.78
C ASN A 7 12.01 -11.78 -13.90
N CYS A 8 12.03 -10.99 -12.85
CA CYS A 8 11.49 -9.62 -12.88
C CYS A 8 12.17 -8.73 -13.93
N HIS A 9 13.34 -9.11 -14.43
CA HIS A 9 14.01 -8.47 -15.56
C HIS A 9 13.47 -8.92 -16.94
N ASP A 10 12.65 -9.96 -16.99
CA ASP A 10 12.08 -10.50 -18.23
C ASP A 10 10.64 -10.06 -18.51
N ILE A 11 10.09 -9.17 -17.68
CA ILE A 11 8.71 -8.64 -17.84
C ILE A 11 8.53 -7.85 -19.17
N GLY A 12 9.59 -7.57 -19.85
CA GLY A 12 9.60 -7.02 -21.20
C GLY A 12 10.18 -7.96 -22.26
N SER A 13 10.45 -9.21 -21.91
CA SER A 13 11.06 -10.13 -22.87
C SER A 13 10.10 -10.53 -23.99
N LYS A 14 10.63 -10.64 -25.22
CA LYS A 14 9.86 -11.10 -26.39
C LYS A 14 9.20 -12.46 -26.21
N LYS A 15 9.61 -13.23 -25.21
CA LYS A 15 9.10 -14.57 -24.91
C LYS A 15 7.80 -14.51 -24.11
N ILE A 16 7.68 -13.56 -23.20
CA ILE A 16 6.44 -13.28 -22.44
C ILE A 16 5.44 -12.59 -23.38
N SER A 17 5.90 -11.69 -24.24
CA SER A 17 5.06 -10.96 -25.17
C SER A 17 4.30 -11.85 -26.15
N LYS A 18 4.90 -12.95 -26.60
CA LYS A 18 4.23 -13.90 -27.50
C LYS A 18 3.10 -14.68 -26.86
N ASN A 19 3.16 -14.92 -25.54
CA ASN A 19 2.19 -15.76 -24.83
C ASN A 19 1.01 -14.98 -24.23
N LEU A 20 1.14 -13.67 -24.06
CA LEU A 20 0.17 -12.85 -23.34
C LEU A 20 -0.45 -11.73 -24.21
N ASN A 21 -0.20 -11.72 -25.52
CA ASN A 21 -0.59 -10.59 -26.39
C ASN A 21 -0.20 -9.22 -25.80
N THR A 22 1.09 -9.09 -25.53
CA THR A 22 1.65 -8.04 -24.66
C THR A 22 1.78 -6.67 -25.35
N ASP A 23 1.32 -6.52 -26.60
CA ASP A 23 1.27 -5.18 -27.20
C ASP A 23 0.38 -4.24 -26.37
N GLU A 24 -0.72 -4.77 -25.82
CA GLU A 24 -1.56 -4.03 -24.87
C GLU A 24 -0.84 -3.82 -23.53
N PHE A 25 -0.08 -4.80 -23.04
CA PHE A 25 0.69 -4.69 -21.81
C PHE A 25 1.85 -3.71 -21.94
N LEU A 26 2.60 -3.75 -23.03
CA LEU A 26 3.67 -2.80 -23.35
C LEU A 26 3.11 -1.40 -23.59
N ALA A 27 1.92 -1.28 -24.20
CA ALA A 27 1.22 -0.01 -24.31
C ALA A 27 0.80 0.53 -22.93
N TYR A 28 0.37 -0.36 -22.03
CA TYR A 28 0.00 -0.02 -20.65
C TYR A 28 1.23 0.38 -19.83
N GLU A 29 2.34 -0.34 -19.96
CA GLU A 29 3.62 -0.02 -19.33
C GLU A 29 4.17 1.32 -19.86
N ASN A 30 4.11 1.57 -21.16
CA ASN A 30 4.46 2.87 -21.75
C ASN A 30 3.55 4.01 -21.29
N VAL A 31 2.28 3.73 -21.00
CA VAL A 31 1.35 4.70 -20.40
C VAL A 31 1.70 4.96 -18.94
N LEU A 32 2.10 3.94 -18.18
CA LEU A 32 2.56 4.10 -16.81
C LEU A 32 3.87 4.88 -16.73
N CYS A 33 4.84 4.59 -17.59
CA CYS A 33 6.12 5.31 -17.66
C CYS A 33 5.99 6.78 -18.07
N LYS A 34 4.90 7.15 -18.74
CA LYS A 34 4.60 8.54 -19.13
C LYS A 34 3.73 9.29 -18.13
N LYS A 35 3.24 8.62 -17.09
CA LYS A 35 2.34 9.23 -16.12
C LYS A 35 3.09 10.01 -15.05
N LYS A 36 2.45 11.11 -14.67
CA LYS A 36 2.67 11.82 -13.42
C LYS A 36 2.76 10.82 -12.25
N LYS A 37 3.71 11.01 -11.36
CA LYS A 37 3.83 10.21 -10.13
C LYS A 37 2.55 10.30 -9.30
N TYR A 38 2.29 9.28 -8.49
CA TYR A 38 1.06 9.13 -7.74
C TYR A 38 1.18 9.68 -6.31
N MET A 39 0.10 10.27 -5.83
CA MET A 39 -0.06 10.63 -4.42
C MET A 39 -0.60 9.44 -3.64
N VAL A 40 0.05 9.09 -2.53
CA VAL A 40 -0.36 7.99 -1.64
C VAL A 40 -0.61 8.54 -0.24
N ASN A 41 -1.80 8.32 0.32
CA ASN A 41 -2.11 8.75 1.68
C ASN A 41 -2.36 7.54 2.59
N ILE A 42 -1.80 7.58 3.79
CA ILE A 42 -1.88 6.52 4.79
C ILE A 42 -2.69 7.01 5.98
N LEU A 43 -3.73 6.26 6.33
CA LEU A 43 -4.52 6.46 7.53
C LEU A 43 -4.06 5.51 8.62
N ALA A 44 -3.72 6.06 9.77
CA ALA A 44 -3.19 5.42 10.97
C ALA A 44 -1.74 4.94 10.86
N MET A 45 -0.94 5.40 11.83
CA MET A 45 0.51 5.19 11.90
C MET A 45 0.88 4.16 12.97
N GLY A 46 0.06 3.11 13.12
CA GLY A 46 0.41 1.92 13.89
C GLY A 46 1.46 1.06 13.19
N ASP A 47 1.65 -0.19 13.61
CA ASP A 47 2.70 -1.08 13.10
C ASP A 47 2.61 -1.26 11.57
N VAL A 48 1.42 -1.48 11.03
CA VAL A 48 1.22 -1.66 9.59
C VAL A 48 1.48 -0.36 8.84
N GLY A 49 0.85 0.74 9.26
CA GLY A 49 0.98 2.02 8.57
C GLY A 49 2.41 2.58 8.57
N SER A 50 3.12 2.47 9.70
CA SER A 50 4.51 2.91 9.81
C SER A 50 5.46 2.05 8.98
N THR A 51 5.26 0.74 8.96
CA THR A 51 6.05 -0.17 8.12
C THR A 51 5.83 0.09 6.64
N LEU A 52 4.57 0.32 6.23
CA LEU A 52 4.24 0.70 4.86
C LEU A 52 4.87 2.05 4.49
N LEU A 53 4.77 3.05 5.37
CA LEU A 53 5.40 4.35 5.16
C LEU A 53 6.89 4.21 4.87
N LEU A 54 7.61 3.44 5.68
CA LEU A 54 9.04 3.20 5.48
C LEU A 54 9.31 2.52 4.13
N GLY A 55 8.58 1.45 3.82
CA GLY A 55 8.73 0.74 2.54
C GLY A 55 8.44 1.62 1.33
N LEU A 56 7.37 2.39 1.35
CA LEU A 56 6.99 3.30 0.26
C LEU A 56 7.98 4.47 0.12
N ARG A 57 8.50 4.98 1.24
CA ARG A 57 9.51 6.03 1.23
C ARG A 57 10.82 5.56 0.57
N LEU A 58 11.27 4.34 0.90
CA LEU A 58 12.54 3.81 0.40
C LEU A 58 12.46 3.26 -1.03
N LEU A 59 11.31 2.71 -1.43
CA LEU A 59 11.18 1.96 -2.68
C LEU A 59 10.27 2.64 -3.72
N GLY A 60 9.58 3.71 -3.35
CA GLY A 60 8.54 4.32 -4.18
C GLY A 60 8.98 5.47 -5.07
N GLY A 61 10.28 5.85 -5.05
CA GLY A 61 10.76 7.07 -5.68
C GLY A 61 10.42 7.27 -7.17
N ASP A 62 10.33 6.19 -7.93
CA ASP A 62 10.00 6.24 -9.35
C ASP A 62 8.50 6.43 -9.63
N ILE A 63 7.65 6.03 -8.68
CA ILE A 63 6.20 5.92 -8.89
C ILE A 63 5.43 6.91 -8.00
N ILE A 64 5.94 7.19 -6.80
CA ILE A 64 5.28 8.01 -5.80
C ILE A 64 5.85 9.43 -5.81
N GLU A 65 4.98 10.42 -5.90
CA GLU A 65 5.33 11.84 -5.81
C GLU A 65 5.51 12.28 -4.37
N ALA A 66 4.53 11.96 -3.53
CA ALA A 66 4.58 12.24 -2.11
C ALA A 66 3.67 11.28 -1.33
N ILE A 67 3.94 11.14 -0.05
CA ILE A 67 3.17 10.31 0.89
C ILE A 67 2.55 11.21 1.94
N GLY A 68 1.23 11.24 1.98
CA GLY A 68 0.48 11.89 3.04
C GLY A 68 0.24 10.93 4.20
N ILE A 69 0.37 11.41 5.43
CA ILE A 69 0.10 10.61 6.64
C ILE A 69 -0.89 11.30 7.54
N PHE A 70 -1.83 10.53 8.08
CA PHE A 70 -2.78 11.00 9.07
C PHE A 70 -2.96 9.97 10.18
N ASP A 71 -2.94 10.45 11.42
CA ASP A 71 -3.29 9.70 12.62
C ASP A 71 -4.04 10.63 13.59
N ILE A 72 -4.85 10.05 14.47
CA ILE A 72 -5.50 10.78 15.57
C ILE A 72 -4.47 11.33 16.57
N ASN A 73 -3.32 10.65 16.69
CA ASN A 73 -2.18 11.11 17.49
C ASN A 73 -1.24 11.96 16.61
N ARG A 74 -1.35 13.28 16.74
CA ARG A 74 -0.55 14.23 15.96
C ARG A 74 0.94 14.19 16.26
N GLU A 75 1.33 13.81 17.47
CA GLU A 75 2.75 13.71 17.83
C GLU A 75 3.43 12.58 17.05
N VAL A 76 2.72 11.47 16.85
CA VAL A 76 3.19 10.34 16.05
C VAL A 76 3.41 10.76 14.60
N THR A 77 2.43 11.43 13.98
CA THR A 77 2.56 11.88 12.59
C THR A 77 3.67 12.91 12.42
N HIS A 78 3.80 13.85 13.34
CA HIS A 78 4.88 14.86 13.31
C HIS A 78 6.26 14.21 13.41
N ARG A 79 6.42 13.23 14.30
CA ARG A 79 7.66 12.47 14.42
C ARG A 79 8.00 11.77 13.11
N PHE A 80 7.05 11.04 12.51
CA PHE A 80 7.29 10.33 11.25
C PHE A 80 7.59 11.27 10.08
N GLU A 81 6.92 12.42 9.99
CA GLU A 81 7.25 13.42 8.96
C GLU A 81 8.71 13.87 9.07
N MET A 82 9.17 14.18 10.27
CA MET A 82 10.55 14.62 10.50
C MET A 82 11.55 13.49 10.26
N GLU A 83 11.33 12.32 10.84
CA GLU A 83 12.25 11.19 10.74
C GLU A 83 12.37 10.70 9.29
N MET A 84 11.25 10.53 8.59
CA MET A 84 11.26 10.01 7.22
C MET A 84 11.91 10.97 6.22
N ASN A 85 11.69 12.27 6.36
CA ASN A 85 12.28 13.25 5.46
C ASN A 85 13.78 13.48 5.71
N GLN A 86 14.32 13.01 6.84
CA GLN A 86 15.75 13.03 7.13
C GLN A 86 16.49 11.81 6.57
N ILE A 87 15.75 10.73 6.20
CA ILE A 87 16.37 9.56 5.59
C ILE A 87 16.88 9.94 4.21
N SER A 88 18.18 9.74 3.99
CA SER A 88 18.82 9.84 2.69
C SER A 88 19.50 8.51 2.34
N TYR A 89 19.65 8.23 1.05
CA TYR A 89 20.47 7.09 0.64
C TYR A 89 21.92 7.31 1.05
N PRO A 90 22.60 6.27 1.56
CA PRO A 90 24.03 6.36 1.80
C PRO A 90 24.73 6.65 0.47
N PHE A 91 25.61 7.63 0.47
CA PHE A 91 26.46 7.94 -0.68
C PHE A 91 27.35 6.74 -0.98
N PHE A 92 27.06 6.01 -2.02
CA PHE A 92 28.03 5.15 -2.66
C PHE A 92 28.81 6.02 -3.63
N SER A 93 29.92 6.57 -3.19
CA SER A 93 30.93 7.15 -4.06
C SER A 93 31.67 5.97 -4.74
N GLY A 94 31.09 5.44 -5.79
CA GLY A 94 31.68 4.40 -6.64
C GLY A 94 31.61 4.89 -8.06
N ASP A 95 32.76 5.06 -8.68
CA ASP A 95 32.92 5.46 -10.07
C ASP A 95 32.01 4.62 -10.98
N GLY A 96 31.03 5.24 -11.62
CA GLY A 96 30.41 4.73 -12.83
C GLY A 96 29.01 4.14 -12.77
N CYS A 97 28.12 4.56 -11.87
CA CYS A 97 26.70 4.14 -11.93
C CYS A 97 25.80 5.30 -12.35
N ASP A 98 25.62 5.45 -13.68
CA ASP A 98 24.59 6.32 -14.27
C ASP A 98 23.16 5.87 -13.92
N GLU A 99 23.01 4.68 -13.30
CA GLU A 99 21.71 4.14 -12.84
C GLU A 99 21.27 4.69 -11.48
N MET A 100 22.09 5.48 -10.79
CA MET A 100 21.76 6.01 -9.44
C MET A 100 20.90 7.28 -9.45
N GLU A 101 20.70 7.93 -10.59
CA GLU A 101 19.79 9.10 -10.67
C GLU A 101 18.34 8.75 -10.28
N SER A 102 17.91 7.49 -10.49
CA SER A 102 16.56 7.05 -10.12
C SER A 102 16.37 6.85 -8.61
N LEU A 103 17.45 6.62 -7.86
CA LEU A 103 17.40 6.41 -6.42
C LEU A 103 17.42 7.72 -5.62
N GLU A 104 17.71 8.85 -6.23
CA GLU A 104 17.79 10.15 -5.55
C GLU A 104 16.42 10.71 -5.14
N HIS A 105 15.32 10.17 -5.66
CA HIS A 105 13.98 10.69 -5.39
C HIS A 105 13.18 9.81 -4.43
N MET A 106 13.43 9.96 -3.14
CA MET A 106 12.47 9.46 -2.14
C MET A 106 11.26 10.40 -2.07
N PRO A 107 10.03 9.87 -2.12
CA PRO A 107 8.82 10.70 -2.02
C PRO A 107 8.75 11.43 -0.67
N ALA A 108 8.50 12.72 -0.68
CA ALA A 108 8.36 13.51 0.54
C ALA A 108 7.18 13.02 1.38
N VAL A 109 7.36 13.00 2.70
CA VAL A 109 6.31 12.66 3.67
C VAL A 109 5.71 13.94 4.23
N LYS A 110 4.37 14.02 4.28
CA LYS A 110 3.63 15.21 4.77
C LYS A 110 2.52 14.80 5.73
N VAL A 111 2.43 15.48 6.86
CA VAL A 111 1.27 15.37 7.76
C VAL A 111 0.06 16.03 7.12
N LEU A 112 -1.06 15.32 7.09
CA LEU A 112 -2.32 15.79 6.55
C LEU A 112 -3.31 16.17 7.65
N LYS A 113 -4.26 17.04 7.30
CA LYS A 113 -5.50 17.20 8.05
C LYS A 113 -6.50 16.11 7.62
N GLU A 114 -7.50 15.84 8.47
CA GLU A 114 -8.50 14.80 8.17
C GLU A 114 -9.30 15.10 6.89
N GLU A 115 -9.43 16.37 6.52
CA GLU A 115 -10.13 16.81 5.31
C GLU A 115 -9.33 16.55 4.03
N GLU A 116 -8.02 16.39 4.15
CA GLU A 116 -7.09 16.28 3.01
C GLU A 116 -6.76 14.82 2.65
N ILE A 117 -7.17 13.84 3.48
CA ILE A 117 -6.73 12.45 3.37
C ILE A 117 -7.14 11.78 2.05
N PHE A 118 -8.18 12.28 1.40
CA PHE A 118 -8.66 11.76 0.10
C PHE A 118 -8.14 12.55 -1.11
N ASN A 119 -7.28 13.54 -0.92
CA ASN A 119 -6.57 14.23 -2.01
C ASN A 119 -5.39 13.37 -2.48
N CYS A 120 -5.67 12.19 -3.02
CA CYS A 120 -4.66 11.22 -3.44
C CYS A 120 -5.18 10.27 -4.53
N ASP A 121 -4.25 9.56 -5.15
CA ASP A 121 -4.57 8.49 -6.10
C ASP A 121 -4.79 7.15 -5.39
N VAL A 122 -4.09 6.92 -4.27
CA VAL A 122 -4.20 5.69 -3.46
C VAL A 122 -4.34 6.07 -1.99
N PHE A 123 -5.41 5.62 -1.39
CA PHE A 123 -5.68 5.75 0.04
C PHE A 123 -5.49 4.41 0.74
N LEU A 124 -4.59 4.35 1.71
CA LEU A 124 -4.25 3.15 2.48
C LEU A 124 -4.96 3.19 3.83
N PHE A 125 -5.92 2.30 4.01
CA PHE A 125 -6.67 2.14 5.25
C PHE A 125 -5.96 1.14 6.16
N CYS A 126 -5.22 1.63 7.18
CA CYS A 126 -4.42 0.83 8.12
C CYS A 126 -4.92 0.83 9.57
N PRO A 127 -6.04 1.47 9.96
CA PRO A 127 -6.46 1.48 11.35
C PRO A 127 -6.76 0.08 11.87
N SER A 128 -6.40 -0.17 13.13
CA SER A 128 -6.82 -1.35 13.86
C SER A 128 -7.42 -0.93 15.20
N VAL A 129 -8.68 -1.23 15.41
CA VAL A 129 -9.34 -0.99 16.70
C VAL A 129 -9.24 -2.26 17.51
N MET A 130 -8.59 -2.14 18.67
CA MET A 130 -8.43 -3.16 19.69
C MET A 130 -8.05 -4.55 19.16
N VAL A 131 -6.80 -4.93 19.37
CA VAL A 131 -6.46 -6.35 19.49
C VAL A 131 -6.84 -6.72 20.94
N PRO A 132 -7.90 -7.53 21.16
CA PRO A 132 -8.19 -8.00 22.51
C PRO A 132 -6.96 -8.76 23.03
N GLU A 133 -6.58 -8.55 24.28
CA GLU A 133 -5.60 -9.43 24.91
C GLU A 133 -6.11 -10.86 24.79
N VAL A 134 -5.25 -11.75 24.29
CA VAL A 134 -5.58 -13.17 24.15
C VAL A 134 -5.61 -13.78 25.54
N ASP A 135 -6.68 -13.53 26.27
CA ASP A 135 -6.96 -14.26 27.49
C ASP A 135 -7.39 -15.68 27.08
N LYS A 136 -6.70 -16.70 27.61
CA LYS A 136 -6.93 -18.12 27.29
C LYS A 136 -8.36 -18.62 27.59
N LYS A 137 -9.23 -17.75 28.07
CA LYS A 137 -10.65 -18.02 28.40
C LYS A 137 -11.64 -17.29 27.48
N ALA A 138 -11.18 -16.49 26.50
CA ALA A 138 -12.09 -15.82 25.59
C ALA A 138 -12.72 -16.83 24.64
N THR A 139 -14.04 -16.97 24.71
CA THR A 139 -14.86 -17.84 23.83
C THR A 139 -15.24 -17.14 22.54
N GLU A 140 -14.97 -15.87 22.40
CA GLU A 140 -15.28 -15.09 21.20
C GLU A 140 -14.12 -15.12 20.20
N ASP A 141 -14.46 -15.24 18.91
CA ASP A 141 -13.48 -15.15 17.83
C ASP A 141 -12.92 -13.72 17.78
N VAL A 142 -11.64 -13.59 18.11
CA VAL A 142 -10.90 -12.31 18.10
C VAL A 142 -11.09 -11.55 16.80
N ARG A 143 -11.18 -12.24 15.65
CA ARG A 143 -11.39 -11.63 14.34
C ARG A 143 -12.76 -10.98 14.19
N MET A 144 -13.79 -11.54 14.83
CA MET A 144 -15.13 -10.95 14.80
C MET A 144 -15.21 -9.68 15.63
N VAL A 145 -14.53 -9.63 16.77
CA VAL A 145 -14.44 -8.42 17.61
C VAL A 145 -13.69 -7.30 16.85
N GLN A 146 -12.58 -7.65 16.22
CA GLN A 146 -11.84 -6.72 15.37
C GLN A 146 -12.68 -6.23 14.18
N TYR A 147 -13.45 -7.12 13.56
CA TYR A 147 -14.30 -6.76 12.43
C TYR A 147 -15.32 -5.69 12.80
N GLU A 148 -16.06 -5.87 13.89
CA GLU A 148 -17.09 -4.90 14.31
C GLU A 148 -16.51 -3.51 14.63
N GLY A 149 -15.34 -3.47 15.24
CA GLY A 149 -14.64 -2.21 15.50
C GLY A 149 -14.16 -1.53 14.21
N ASN A 150 -13.48 -2.28 13.36
CA ASN A 150 -12.90 -1.78 12.11
C ASN A 150 -13.98 -1.45 11.07
N LYS A 151 -15.11 -2.19 11.04
CA LYS A 151 -16.25 -1.92 10.18
C LYS A 151 -16.76 -0.50 10.33
N LYS A 152 -16.98 -0.03 11.56
CA LYS A 152 -17.45 1.34 11.84
C LYS A 152 -16.48 2.39 11.29
N LEU A 153 -15.17 2.13 11.37
CA LEU A 153 -14.16 3.01 10.79
C LEU A 153 -14.19 2.99 9.27
N VAL A 154 -14.31 1.81 8.65
CA VAL A 154 -14.46 1.71 7.18
C VAL A 154 -15.68 2.51 6.73
N GLU A 155 -16.84 2.33 7.35
CA GLU A 155 -18.07 3.05 7.01
C GLU A 155 -17.89 4.56 7.16
N LYS A 156 -17.24 5.02 8.24
CA LYS A 156 -16.91 6.45 8.46
C LYS A 156 -16.06 7.00 7.31
N TYR A 157 -14.96 6.32 6.96
CA TYR A 157 -14.05 6.83 5.94
C TYR A 157 -14.56 6.64 4.52
N VAL A 158 -15.38 5.63 4.25
CA VAL A 158 -16.10 5.51 2.98
C VAL A 158 -17.08 6.66 2.78
N LYS A 159 -17.83 7.04 3.83
CA LYS A 159 -18.69 8.22 3.76
C LYS A 159 -17.89 9.48 3.42
N LYS A 160 -16.76 9.72 4.08
CA LYS A 160 -15.86 10.84 3.78
C LYS A 160 -15.27 10.77 2.36
N ALA A 161 -14.89 9.58 1.88
CA ALA A 161 -14.41 9.40 0.52
C ALA A 161 -15.47 9.82 -0.51
N LYS A 162 -16.73 9.47 -0.28
CA LYS A 162 -17.85 9.87 -1.15
C LYS A 162 -18.11 11.37 -1.09
N GLU A 163 -18.07 11.98 0.09
CA GLU A 163 -18.23 13.43 0.28
C GLU A 163 -17.13 14.23 -0.43
N ASN A 164 -15.93 13.65 -0.55
CA ASN A 164 -14.79 14.24 -1.27
C ASN A 164 -14.69 13.77 -2.74
N GLU A 165 -15.72 13.11 -3.28
CA GLU A 165 -15.73 12.59 -4.65
C GLU A 165 -14.48 11.76 -5.00
N PHE A 166 -13.94 11.03 -4.01
CA PHE A 166 -12.73 10.24 -4.17
C PHE A 166 -12.88 9.17 -5.24
N ASN A 167 -12.03 9.22 -6.25
CA ASN A 167 -12.04 8.28 -7.37
C ASN A 167 -10.74 7.46 -7.49
N GLY A 168 -9.87 7.52 -6.49
CA GLY A 168 -8.65 6.73 -6.39
C GLY A 168 -8.90 5.29 -5.93
N ILE A 169 -7.83 4.60 -5.59
CA ILE A 169 -7.88 3.25 -5.03
C ILE A 169 -8.01 3.33 -3.51
N PHE A 170 -9.04 2.69 -2.97
CA PHE A 170 -9.23 2.48 -1.55
C PHE A 170 -8.63 1.13 -1.16
N ALA A 171 -7.45 1.13 -0.57
CA ALA A 171 -6.69 -0.07 -0.23
C ALA A 171 -6.85 -0.42 1.26
N VAL A 172 -7.41 -1.58 1.55
CA VAL A 172 -7.63 -2.08 2.91
C VAL A 172 -6.45 -2.94 3.36
N MET A 173 -5.79 -2.52 4.43
CA MET A 173 -4.67 -3.22 5.07
C MET A 173 -5.03 -3.78 6.45
N SER A 174 -6.18 -3.38 6.99
CA SER A 174 -6.65 -3.79 8.32
C SER A 174 -7.31 -5.15 8.28
N ASP A 175 -7.16 -5.94 9.34
CA ASP A 175 -7.82 -7.22 9.50
C ASP A 175 -9.26 -7.08 10.06
N PRO A 176 -10.16 -7.97 9.65
CA PRO A 176 -10.06 -8.97 8.58
C PRO A 176 -10.28 -8.33 7.21
N VAL A 177 -9.31 -8.47 6.30
CA VAL A 177 -9.22 -7.73 5.03
C VAL A 177 -10.46 -7.93 4.14
N ASP A 178 -10.82 -9.17 3.82
CA ASP A 178 -11.90 -9.46 2.86
C ASP A 178 -13.27 -8.96 3.34
N PRO A 179 -13.69 -9.20 4.60
CA PRO A 179 -14.92 -8.63 5.14
C PRO A 179 -14.94 -7.10 5.14
N LEU A 180 -13.79 -6.45 5.42
CA LEU A 180 -13.70 -4.99 5.40
C LEU A 180 -13.75 -4.42 3.99
N CYS A 181 -13.15 -5.09 3.00
CA CYS A 181 -13.32 -4.74 1.58
C CYS A 181 -14.81 -4.85 1.16
N GLN A 182 -15.48 -5.92 1.54
CA GLN A 182 -16.92 -6.09 1.27
C GLN A 182 -17.74 -4.99 1.97
N CYS A 183 -17.37 -4.62 3.19
CA CYS A 183 -17.99 -3.51 3.91
C CYS A 183 -17.85 -2.18 3.15
N ALA A 184 -16.64 -1.89 2.63
CA ALA A 184 -16.39 -0.68 1.86
C ALA A 184 -17.22 -0.61 0.57
N VAL A 185 -17.36 -1.73 -0.13
CA VAL A 185 -18.22 -1.84 -1.32
C VAL A 185 -19.68 -1.66 -0.95
N ASN A 186 -20.17 -2.32 0.11
CA ASN A 186 -21.55 -2.21 0.59
C ASN A 186 -21.88 -0.78 1.06
N ALA A 187 -20.91 -0.06 1.59
CA ALA A 187 -21.05 1.36 1.98
C ALA A 187 -21.07 2.30 0.75
N GLY A 188 -20.82 1.79 -0.45
CA GLY A 188 -21.04 2.48 -1.72
C GLY A 188 -19.79 2.89 -2.51
N LEU A 189 -18.63 2.32 -2.21
CA LEU A 189 -17.46 2.46 -3.10
C LEU A 189 -17.59 1.53 -4.32
N ASN A 190 -17.02 1.99 -5.43
CA ASN A 190 -16.91 1.15 -6.61
C ASN A 190 -16.00 -0.06 -6.32
N ARG A 191 -16.52 -1.27 -6.56
CA ARG A 191 -15.81 -2.54 -6.36
C ARG A 191 -14.43 -2.57 -7.05
N GLU A 192 -14.34 -1.99 -8.25
CA GLU A 192 -13.09 -1.95 -9.00
C GLU A 192 -12.04 -1.01 -8.37
N LYS A 193 -12.42 -0.16 -7.45
CA LYS A 193 -11.54 0.77 -6.74
C LYS A 193 -11.17 0.29 -5.33
N VAL A 194 -11.80 -0.77 -4.83
CA VAL A 194 -11.46 -1.35 -3.54
C VAL A 194 -10.47 -2.50 -3.74
N ARG A 195 -9.37 -2.48 -2.97
CA ARG A 195 -8.33 -3.52 -2.99
C ARG A 195 -7.99 -3.94 -1.56
N GLY A 196 -7.89 -5.24 -1.33
CA GLY A 196 -7.45 -5.81 -0.06
C GLY A 196 -6.03 -6.34 -0.15
N PHE A 197 -5.23 -6.05 0.86
CA PHE A 197 -3.86 -6.54 0.98
C PHE A 197 -3.71 -7.25 2.33
N GLY A 198 -3.50 -8.54 2.32
CA GLY A 198 -3.46 -9.37 3.51
C GLY A 198 -2.59 -10.61 3.33
N LEU A 199 -3.04 -11.72 3.90
CA LEU A 199 -2.28 -13.00 3.93
C LEU A 199 -1.87 -13.54 2.56
N GLY A 200 -2.46 -13.08 1.48
CA GLY A 200 -2.07 -13.46 0.11
C GLY A 200 -0.59 -13.25 -0.17
N VAL A 201 -0.02 -12.15 0.32
CA VAL A 201 1.43 -11.86 0.20
C VAL A 201 2.26 -12.87 0.98
N MET A 202 1.82 -13.24 2.19
CA MET A 202 2.51 -14.24 3.02
C MET A 202 2.42 -15.64 2.38
N ASN A 203 1.29 -16.00 1.81
CA ASN A 203 1.12 -17.28 1.12
C ASN A 203 1.99 -17.36 -0.12
N ALA A 204 2.10 -16.30 -0.91
CA ALA A 204 2.99 -16.24 -2.07
C ALA A 204 4.45 -16.40 -1.65
N ARG A 205 4.86 -15.76 -0.55
CA ARG A 205 6.22 -15.89 0.01
C ARG A 205 6.50 -17.31 0.52
N ALA A 206 5.55 -17.92 1.24
CA ALA A 206 5.66 -19.30 1.71
C ALA A 206 5.79 -20.29 0.54
N LEU A 207 4.99 -20.11 -0.50
CA LEU A 207 5.08 -20.90 -1.73
C LEU A 207 6.45 -20.76 -2.39
N TYR A 208 6.95 -19.53 -2.56
CA TYR A 208 8.28 -19.27 -3.11
C TYR A 208 9.38 -20.01 -2.34
N HIS A 209 9.38 -19.95 -1.01
CA HIS A 209 10.36 -20.64 -0.19
C HIS A 209 10.25 -22.16 -0.29
N SER A 210 9.03 -22.71 -0.36
CA SER A 210 8.84 -24.16 -0.50
C SER A 210 9.32 -24.68 -1.87
N MET A 211 9.24 -23.86 -2.92
CA MET A 211 9.74 -24.21 -4.26
C MET A 211 11.26 -24.13 -4.36
N LYS A 212 11.89 -23.22 -3.62
CA LYS A 212 13.34 -23.03 -3.63
C LYS A 212 14.11 -24.13 -2.87
N ASN A 213 13.43 -24.83 -1.97
CA ASN A 213 14.01 -25.90 -1.13
C ASN A 213 13.73 -27.31 -1.69
N LYS A 214 13.24 -27.44 -2.91
CA LYS A 214 13.15 -28.66 -3.71
C LYS A 214 14.22 -28.67 -4.78
#